data_0030e646ec44ca17117670d9c8774352
#
_entry.id   0030e646ec44ca17117670d9c8774352
#
_cell.length_a   1.000
_cell.length_b   1.000
_cell.length_c   1.000
_cell.angle_alpha   90.00
_cell.angle_beta   90.00
_cell.angle_gamma   90.00
#
_symmetry.space_group_name_H-M   'P 1'
#
loop_
_entity.id
_entity.type
_entity.pdbx_description
1 polymer ?
#
loop_
_entity_poly.entity_id
_entity_poly.type
_entity_poly.pdbx_seq_one_letter_code
_entity_poly.pdbx_strand_id
1 'polypeptide(L)'
;MKFIQLSLIASLIMVAPAVNAAQLISAKEAALPSASGTLATRGISRGPSVKLVSPEADTSVSSPIDFKVHFEARGEGKIDPNSVKVVYMKSPFVDLTPRLKGAISPQGIDFAKADVPPGSHTIRVTVKDADGRETNSVFTLNVTK
;
A
#
# COMPACT_ATOMS: atom_id res chain seq x y z
N MET A 1 26.22 65.74 4.10
CA MET A 1 25.31 64.78 3.40
C MET A 1 25.66 63.40 3.89
N LYS A 2 24.78 62.81 4.69
CA LYS A 2 24.96 61.45 5.20
C LYS A 2 24.11 60.52 4.32
N PHE A 3 24.77 59.66 3.55
CA PHE A 3 24.06 58.61 2.80
C PHE A 3 23.79 57.44 3.73
N ILE A 4 22.55 57.22 4.05
CA ILE A 4 22.11 56.03 4.77
C ILE A 4 21.95 54.94 3.74
N GLN A 5 22.86 53.98 3.75
CA GLN A 5 22.69 52.73 2.97
C GLN A 5 21.75 51.78 3.73
N LEU A 6 20.59 51.63 3.16
CA LEU A 6 19.59 50.67 3.63
C LEU A 6 19.93 49.26 3.06
N SER A 7 20.59 48.43 3.87
CA SER A 7 20.85 47.04 3.51
C SER A 7 19.56 46.25 3.58
N LEU A 8 19.03 45.93 2.43
CA LEU A 8 17.87 45.03 2.29
C LEU A 8 18.38 43.56 2.39
N ILE A 9 18.26 42.97 3.58
CA ILE A 9 18.51 41.55 3.77
C ILE A 9 17.30 40.79 3.24
N ALA A 10 17.44 40.27 2.03
CA ALA A 10 16.46 39.35 1.46
C ALA A 10 16.60 37.98 2.13
N SER A 11 15.75 37.70 3.10
CA SER A 11 15.64 36.37 3.70
C SER A 11 15.01 35.42 2.69
N LEU A 12 15.83 34.60 2.05
CA LEU A 12 15.40 33.51 1.19
C LEU A 12 14.77 32.40 2.05
N ILE A 13 13.46 32.42 2.19
CA ILE A 13 12.73 31.34 2.83
C ILE A 13 12.78 30.14 1.89
N MET A 14 13.67 29.19 2.16
CA MET A 14 13.65 27.88 1.52
C MET A 14 12.41 27.13 2.00
N VAL A 15 11.36 27.16 1.20
CA VAL A 15 10.23 26.25 1.38
C VAL A 15 10.69 24.90 0.90
N ALA A 16 11.10 24.03 1.83
CA ALA A 16 11.32 22.64 1.51
C ALA A 16 9.99 22.01 1.07
N PRO A 17 9.94 21.30 -0.08
CA PRO A 17 8.74 20.58 -0.45
C PRO A 17 8.47 19.55 0.64
N ALA A 18 7.33 19.66 1.31
CA ALA A 18 6.84 18.64 2.20
C ALA A 18 6.57 17.40 1.35
N VAL A 19 7.43 16.40 1.47
CA VAL A 19 7.18 15.07 0.87
C VAL A 19 6.05 14.47 1.67
N ASN A 20 4.83 14.69 1.20
CA ASN A 20 3.65 14.08 1.82
C ASN A 20 3.67 12.58 1.50
N ALA A 21 3.96 11.77 2.52
CA ALA A 21 3.68 10.35 2.46
C ALA A 21 2.16 10.16 2.31
N ALA A 22 1.75 9.36 1.33
CA ALA A 22 0.33 9.10 1.11
C ALA A 22 -0.17 8.13 2.19
N GLN A 23 -1.22 8.52 2.92
CA GLN A 23 -1.79 7.69 3.97
C GLN A 23 -2.48 6.46 3.38
N LEU A 24 -1.93 5.29 3.64
CA LEU A 24 -2.52 4.02 3.25
C LEU A 24 -3.49 3.50 4.32
N ILE A 25 -3.09 3.53 5.58
CA ILE A 25 -3.89 3.12 6.73
C ILE A 25 -3.88 4.24 7.76
N SER A 26 -5.06 4.65 8.23
CA SER A 26 -5.16 5.65 9.30
C SER A 26 -5.04 5.01 10.68
N ALA A 27 -4.68 5.83 11.67
CA ALA A 27 -4.62 5.38 13.07
C ALA A 27 -5.99 4.92 13.58
N LYS A 28 -7.08 5.52 13.12
CA LYS A 28 -8.46 5.12 13.47
C LYS A 28 -8.79 3.74 12.92
N GLU A 29 -8.40 3.46 11.68
CA GLU A 29 -8.61 2.16 11.06
C GLU A 29 -7.76 1.08 11.72
N ALA A 30 -6.53 1.39 12.08
CA ALA A 30 -5.65 0.48 12.81
C ALA A 30 -6.19 0.11 14.19
N ALA A 31 -6.93 1.01 14.83
CA ALA A 31 -7.56 0.79 16.12
C ALA A 31 -8.83 -0.09 16.07
N LEU A 32 -9.38 -0.35 14.88
CA LEU A 32 -10.54 -1.23 14.73
C LEU A 32 -10.18 -2.66 15.16
N PRO A 33 -11.18 -3.43 15.63
CA PRO A 33 -10.98 -4.85 15.91
C PRO A 33 -10.51 -5.60 14.66
N SER A 34 -9.63 -6.57 14.83
CA SER A 34 -9.27 -7.47 13.74
C SER A 34 -10.49 -8.27 13.28
N ALA A 35 -10.61 -8.49 11.99
CA ALA A 35 -11.70 -9.28 11.43
C ALA A 35 -11.64 -10.70 12.00
N SER A 36 -12.78 -11.14 12.53
CA SER A 36 -12.97 -12.53 12.94
C SER A 36 -13.32 -13.34 11.69
N GLY A 37 -12.58 -14.38 11.42
CA GLY A 37 -12.86 -15.26 10.32
C GLY A 37 -11.61 -16.03 9.89
N THR A 38 -11.82 -17.17 9.30
CA THR A 38 -10.77 -18.00 8.72
C THR A 38 -9.93 -17.13 7.79
N LEU A 39 -8.70 -16.90 8.20
CA LEU A 39 -7.65 -16.54 7.24
C LEU A 39 -7.78 -17.55 6.11
N ALA A 40 -8.07 -17.08 4.91
CA ALA A 40 -8.37 -17.92 3.78
C ALA A 40 -7.43 -19.12 3.75
N THR A 41 -7.99 -20.29 3.86
CA THR A 41 -7.29 -21.53 3.56
C THR A 41 -6.56 -21.33 2.25
N ARG A 42 -5.29 -21.68 2.22
CA ARG A 42 -4.50 -21.72 0.99
C ARG A 42 -5.15 -22.70 0.01
N GLY A 43 -6.24 -22.27 -0.62
CA GLY A 43 -6.85 -22.98 -1.72
C GLY A 43 -5.87 -23.02 -2.89
N ILE A 44 -5.81 -24.15 -3.58
CA ILE A 44 -5.07 -24.21 -4.84
C ILE A 44 -5.79 -23.28 -5.81
N SER A 45 -5.23 -22.11 -6.01
CA SER A 45 -5.75 -21.15 -6.97
C SER A 45 -5.25 -21.49 -8.37
N ARG A 46 -6.17 -21.47 -9.33
CA ARG A 46 -5.82 -21.53 -10.77
C ARG A 46 -5.60 -20.14 -11.35
N GLY A 47 -5.81 -19.09 -10.57
CA GLY A 47 -5.62 -17.71 -10.96
C GLY A 47 -4.16 -17.27 -10.94
N PRO A 48 -3.93 -15.97 -11.13
CA PRO A 48 -2.60 -15.38 -11.13
C PRO A 48 -1.85 -15.64 -9.82
N SER A 49 -0.53 -15.67 -9.88
CA SER A 49 0.29 -15.66 -8.68
C SER A 49 0.35 -14.24 -8.11
N VAL A 50 0.30 -14.12 -6.80
CA VAL A 50 0.40 -12.84 -6.08
C VAL A 50 1.52 -12.95 -5.05
N LYS A 51 2.52 -12.09 -5.16
CA LYS A 51 3.69 -12.11 -4.29
C LYS A 51 3.95 -10.72 -3.70
N LEU A 52 4.09 -10.66 -2.38
CA LEU A 52 4.55 -9.45 -1.71
C LEU A 52 6.06 -9.28 -1.96
N VAL A 53 6.42 -8.13 -2.55
CA VAL A 53 7.81 -7.79 -2.87
C VAL A 53 8.40 -6.87 -1.79
N SER A 54 7.64 -5.88 -1.37
CA SER A 54 8.05 -4.93 -0.33
C SER A 54 6.84 -4.52 0.52
N PRO A 55 7.00 -4.45 1.83
CA PRO A 55 8.16 -4.95 2.60
C PRO A 55 8.32 -6.46 2.50
N GLU A 56 9.53 -6.96 2.72
CA GLU A 56 9.77 -8.42 2.75
C GLU A 56 8.89 -9.08 3.81
N ALA A 57 8.39 -10.28 3.48
CA ALA A 57 7.60 -11.07 4.42
C ALA A 57 8.40 -11.33 5.71
N ASP A 58 7.71 -11.32 6.84
CA ASP A 58 8.28 -11.59 8.18
C ASP A 58 9.34 -10.57 8.64
N THR A 59 9.48 -9.42 7.96
CA THR A 59 10.35 -8.33 8.41
C THR A 59 9.54 -7.20 9.06
N SER A 60 10.19 -6.47 9.98
CA SER A 60 9.64 -5.26 10.56
C SER A 60 10.26 -4.04 9.89
N VAL A 61 9.43 -3.09 9.50
CA VAL A 61 9.86 -1.89 8.78
C VAL A 61 9.29 -0.64 9.45
N SER A 62 9.93 0.50 9.20
CA SER A 62 9.45 1.79 9.69
C SER A 62 8.66 2.52 8.60
N SER A 63 7.57 3.21 9.01
CA SER A 63 6.82 4.08 8.10
C SER A 63 7.63 5.35 7.76
N PRO A 64 7.52 5.90 6.53
CA PRO A 64 6.75 5.38 5.39
C PRO A 64 7.37 4.15 4.76
N ILE A 65 6.53 3.29 4.20
CA ILE A 65 6.95 2.04 3.57
C ILE A 65 6.68 2.06 2.06
N ASP A 66 7.45 1.30 1.31
CA ASP A 66 7.13 1.02 -0.09
C ASP A 66 6.29 -0.26 -0.14
N PHE A 67 5.04 -0.14 -0.55
CA PHE A 67 4.13 -1.28 -0.68
C PHE A 67 4.15 -1.76 -2.12
N LYS A 68 4.77 -2.91 -2.36
CA LYS A 68 4.91 -3.51 -3.68
C LYS A 68 4.44 -4.95 -3.68
N VAL A 69 3.54 -5.24 -4.60
CA VAL A 69 3.01 -6.58 -4.84
C VAL A 69 3.20 -6.92 -6.31
N HIS A 70 3.72 -8.09 -6.61
CA HIS A 70 3.91 -8.57 -7.96
C HIS A 70 2.83 -9.57 -8.33
N PHE A 71 2.24 -9.39 -9.52
CA PHE A 71 1.29 -10.32 -10.13
C PHE A 71 1.97 -11.05 -11.28
N GLU A 72 1.75 -12.34 -11.36
CA GLU A 72 2.23 -13.17 -12.44
C GLU A 72 1.08 -14.02 -12.99
N ALA A 73 0.79 -13.83 -14.27
CA ALA A 73 -0.24 -14.60 -14.95
C ALA A 73 0.20 -16.05 -15.08
N ARG A 74 -0.76 -16.96 -14.96
CA ARG A 74 -0.53 -18.39 -15.23
C ARG A 74 -0.92 -18.70 -16.66
N GLY A 75 0.00 -19.30 -17.40
CA GLY A 75 -0.20 -19.62 -18.80
C GLY A 75 -0.28 -18.35 -19.68
N GLU A 76 -1.17 -18.35 -20.65
CA GLU A 76 -1.36 -17.23 -21.58
C GLU A 76 -2.36 -16.18 -21.08
N GLY A 77 -2.89 -16.36 -19.87
CA GLY A 77 -3.84 -15.43 -19.24
C GLY A 77 -3.24 -14.05 -19.01
N LYS A 78 -4.06 -13.01 -19.18
CA LYS A 78 -3.68 -11.64 -18.84
C LYS A 78 -4.34 -11.24 -17.53
N ILE A 79 -3.64 -10.49 -16.73
CA ILE A 79 -4.17 -9.96 -15.47
C ILE A 79 -5.05 -8.76 -15.76
N ASP A 80 -6.26 -8.77 -15.18
CA ASP A 80 -7.17 -7.63 -15.23
C ASP A 80 -6.89 -6.67 -14.05
N PRO A 81 -6.28 -5.51 -14.31
CA PRO A 81 -5.97 -4.56 -13.23
C PRO A 81 -7.23 -3.98 -12.57
N ASN A 82 -8.37 -3.97 -13.26
CA ASN A 82 -9.63 -3.49 -12.71
C ASN A 82 -10.26 -4.49 -11.72
N SER A 83 -9.82 -5.73 -11.71
CA SER A 83 -10.27 -6.75 -10.77
C SER A 83 -9.58 -6.69 -9.41
N VAL A 84 -8.49 -5.95 -9.31
CA VAL A 84 -7.68 -5.88 -8.10
C VAL A 84 -8.46 -5.23 -6.97
N LYS A 85 -8.53 -5.93 -5.84
CA LYS A 85 -9.09 -5.41 -4.59
C LYS A 85 -8.09 -5.58 -3.47
N VAL A 86 -7.91 -4.54 -2.69
CA VAL A 86 -7.04 -4.53 -1.51
C VAL A 86 -7.88 -4.17 -0.31
N VAL A 87 -7.95 -5.07 0.66
CA VAL A 87 -8.80 -4.93 1.84
C VAL A 87 -7.97 -5.07 3.11
N TYR A 88 -8.08 -4.09 3.99
CA TYR A 88 -7.53 -4.16 5.33
C TYR A 88 -8.49 -4.98 6.22
N MET A 89 -7.98 -6.06 6.79
CA MET A 89 -8.79 -7.08 7.48
C MET A 89 -9.15 -6.65 8.89
N LYS A 90 -10.03 -5.67 8.97
CA LYS A 90 -10.63 -5.18 10.21
C LYS A 90 -12.14 -5.43 10.23
N SER A 91 -12.76 -5.17 11.34
CA SER A 91 -14.22 -5.26 11.50
C SER A 91 -14.78 -3.86 11.82
N PRO A 92 -15.49 -3.22 10.86
CA PRO A 92 -15.76 -3.67 9.48
C PRO A 92 -14.50 -3.66 8.58
N PHE A 93 -14.56 -4.37 7.46
CA PHE A 93 -13.48 -4.34 6.47
C PHE A 93 -13.25 -2.93 5.94
N VAL A 94 -11.99 -2.56 5.76
CA VAL A 94 -11.60 -1.27 5.16
C VAL A 94 -11.10 -1.52 3.75
N ASP A 95 -11.77 -0.94 2.77
CA ASP A 95 -11.33 -1.04 1.37
C ASP A 95 -10.21 -0.03 1.09
N LEU A 96 -9.03 -0.53 0.82
CA LEU A 96 -7.86 0.29 0.47
C LEU A 96 -7.72 0.51 -1.04
N THR A 97 -8.51 -0.16 -1.85
CA THR A 97 -8.41 -0.11 -3.32
C THR A 97 -8.46 1.32 -3.87
N PRO A 98 -9.38 2.20 -3.43
CA PRO A 98 -9.41 3.58 -3.93
C PRO A 98 -8.13 4.36 -3.67
N ARG A 99 -7.44 4.07 -2.57
CA ARG A 99 -6.18 4.73 -2.20
C ARG A 99 -5.01 4.28 -3.06
N LEU A 100 -5.10 3.07 -3.61
CA LEU A 100 -4.06 2.44 -4.42
C LEU A 100 -4.34 2.50 -5.91
N LYS A 101 -5.47 3.07 -6.33
CA LYS A 101 -5.94 3.04 -7.72
C LYS A 101 -4.91 3.49 -8.75
N GLY A 102 -4.14 4.54 -8.46
CA GLY A 102 -3.06 5.02 -9.34
C GLY A 102 -1.78 4.17 -9.33
N ALA A 103 -1.67 3.23 -8.39
CA ALA A 103 -0.51 2.36 -8.22
C ALA A 103 -0.75 0.94 -8.74
N ILE A 104 -1.96 0.61 -9.16
CA ILE A 104 -2.35 -0.71 -9.64
C ILE A 104 -2.10 -0.81 -11.14
N SER A 105 -1.40 -1.87 -11.57
CA SER A 105 -1.13 -2.20 -12.96
C SER A 105 -1.24 -3.70 -13.19
N PRO A 106 -1.22 -4.19 -14.45
CA PRO A 106 -1.20 -5.62 -14.71
C PRO A 106 0.01 -6.37 -14.14
N GLN A 107 1.11 -5.66 -13.85
CA GLN A 107 2.32 -6.23 -13.24
C GLN A 107 2.23 -6.31 -11.73
N GLY A 108 1.37 -5.54 -11.10
CA GLY A 108 1.23 -5.53 -9.66
C GLY A 108 0.80 -4.19 -9.08
N ILE A 109 1.12 -4.00 -7.82
CA ILE A 109 0.89 -2.77 -7.08
C ILE A 109 2.25 -2.18 -6.74
N ASP A 110 2.47 -0.91 -7.06
CA ASP A 110 3.67 -0.16 -6.71
C ASP A 110 3.28 1.17 -6.07
N PHE A 111 3.20 1.18 -4.76
CA PHE A 111 2.80 2.33 -3.96
C PHE A 111 3.95 2.73 -3.04
N ALA A 112 4.69 3.73 -3.47
CA ALA A 112 5.83 4.24 -2.72
C ALA A 112 5.39 5.17 -1.59
N LYS A 113 6.17 5.17 -0.50
CA LYS A 113 6.00 6.06 0.66
C LYS A 113 4.59 6.00 1.26
N ALA A 114 4.09 4.79 1.46
CA ALA A 114 2.83 4.57 2.16
C ALA A 114 2.97 4.90 3.66
N ASP A 115 2.12 5.78 4.14
CA ASP A 115 2.04 6.05 5.57
C ASP A 115 1.15 5.01 6.25
N VAL A 116 1.75 4.26 7.17
CA VAL A 116 1.09 3.18 7.91
C VAL A 116 1.46 3.32 9.38
N PRO A 117 0.48 3.30 10.31
CA PRO A 117 0.79 3.40 11.72
C PRO A 117 1.56 2.19 12.24
N PRO A 118 2.31 2.33 13.35
CA PRO A 118 2.98 1.20 13.98
C PRO A 118 2.00 0.09 14.36
N GLY A 119 2.42 -1.15 14.20
CA GLY A 119 1.65 -2.34 14.53
C GLY A 119 1.69 -3.41 13.46
N SER A 120 0.91 -4.45 13.64
CA SER A 120 0.74 -5.54 12.69
C SER A 120 -0.55 -5.35 11.89
N HIS A 121 -0.44 -5.33 10.58
CA HIS A 121 -1.55 -5.03 9.66
C HIS A 121 -1.75 -6.17 8.69
N THR A 122 -2.93 -6.79 8.71
CA THR A 122 -3.29 -7.87 7.79
C THR A 122 -4.06 -7.30 6.61
N ILE A 123 -3.55 -7.51 5.41
CA ILE A 123 -4.11 -7.03 4.15
C ILE A 123 -4.38 -8.21 3.23
N ARG A 124 -5.56 -8.24 2.63
CA ARG A 124 -5.93 -9.20 1.60
C ARG A 124 -5.90 -8.54 0.23
N VAL A 125 -5.21 -9.16 -0.71
CA VAL A 125 -5.17 -8.77 -2.10
C VAL A 125 -5.89 -9.82 -2.93
N THR A 126 -6.88 -9.39 -3.70
CA THR A 126 -7.64 -10.23 -4.63
C THR A 126 -7.36 -9.75 -6.05
N VAL A 127 -7.09 -10.66 -6.96
CA VAL A 127 -6.85 -10.36 -8.37
C VAL A 127 -7.46 -11.46 -9.25
N LYS A 128 -7.96 -11.07 -10.41
CA LYS A 128 -8.47 -11.97 -11.45
C LYS A 128 -7.68 -11.83 -12.75
N ASP A 129 -7.61 -12.91 -13.49
CA ASP A 129 -7.18 -12.85 -14.88
C ASP A 129 -8.36 -12.61 -15.84
N ALA A 130 -8.04 -12.46 -17.13
CA ALA A 130 -9.05 -12.24 -18.16
C ALA A 130 -10.05 -13.40 -18.32
N ASP A 131 -9.69 -14.60 -17.86
CA ASP A 131 -10.57 -15.78 -17.85
C ASP A 131 -11.44 -15.87 -16.59
N GLY A 132 -11.35 -14.88 -15.70
CA GLY A 132 -12.13 -14.81 -14.48
C GLY A 132 -11.59 -15.67 -13.33
N ARG A 133 -10.40 -16.26 -13.47
CA ARG A 133 -9.77 -17.04 -12.40
C ARG A 133 -9.23 -16.09 -11.34
N GLU A 134 -9.64 -16.31 -10.10
CA GLU A 134 -9.36 -15.43 -8.99
C GLU A 134 -8.30 -16.01 -8.04
N THR A 135 -7.47 -15.14 -7.53
CA THR A 135 -6.53 -15.44 -6.44
C THR A 135 -6.74 -14.47 -5.29
N ASN A 136 -6.79 -15.01 -4.08
CA ASN A 136 -6.78 -14.25 -2.85
C ASN A 136 -5.48 -14.53 -2.10
N SER A 137 -4.76 -13.49 -1.74
CA SER A 137 -3.55 -13.59 -0.92
C SER A 137 -3.63 -12.66 0.28
N VAL A 138 -3.18 -13.16 1.42
CA VAL A 138 -3.17 -12.41 2.68
C VAL A 138 -1.74 -12.16 3.09
N PHE A 139 -1.43 -10.92 3.40
CA PHE A 139 -0.12 -10.47 3.85
C PHE A 139 -0.23 -9.80 5.20
N THR A 140 0.76 -9.96 6.03
CA THR A 140 0.90 -9.23 7.29
C THR A 140 2.08 -8.27 7.18
N LEU A 141 1.81 -6.98 7.41
CA LEU A 141 2.81 -5.93 7.46
C LEU A 141 3.11 -5.61 8.92
N ASN A 142 4.37 -5.71 9.32
CA ASN A 142 4.80 -5.34 10.66
C ASN A 142 5.54 -4.00 10.60
N VAL A 143 4.93 -2.97 11.16
CA VAL A 143 5.44 -1.60 11.15
C VAL A 143 5.88 -1.23 12.56
N THR A 144 7.12 -0.79 12.68
CA THR A 144 7.70 -0.29 13.94
C THR A 144 7.56 1.23 14.06
N LYS A 145 7.81 1.74 15.27
CA LYS A 145 7.87 3.19 15.52
C LYS A 145 9.14 3.80 14.93
#